data_90d463fcb8511a5d8e4352807ca959df
#
_entry.id   90d463fcb8511a5d8e4352807ca959df
#
_cell.length_a   1.000
_cell.length_b   1.000
_cell.length_c   1.000
_cell.angle_alpha   90.00
_cell.angle_beta   90.00
_cell.angle_gamma   90.00
#
_symmetry.space_group_name_H-M   'P 1'
#
loop_
_entity.id
_entity.type
_entity.pdbx_description
1 polymer ?
#
loop_
_entity_poly.entity_id
_entity_poly.type
_entity_poly.pdbx_seq_one_letter_code
_entity_poly.pdbx_strand_id
1 'polypeptide(L)'
;MENAGRLVEEEYGSVDSWGLANSFVENDSTPQEQIDAKEKSKEIFWKRYSKFIHLTEQKGSNIETIYGMDKKSKLSTAGQLKRFWTFNDGTTVRTTWLQASSTNCSNNNSCGDLSIDLNGSNGPNAVGRDIFFFEITKNGIKPMGYKGTKVRPFEQWCIRGQEGAYNGYGCTAWVIYN
;
A
#
# COMPACT_ATOMS: atom_id res chain seq x y z
N MET A 1 3.64 -12.08 -3.35
CA MET A 1 4.04 -10.69 -3.66
C MET A 1 5.53 -10.56 -3.98
N GLU A 2 6.45 -11.07 -3.16
CA GLU A 2 7.91 -10.97 -3.43
C GLU A 2 8.32 -11.58 -4.78
N ASN A 3 7.87 -12.79 -5.10
CA ASN A 3 8.17 -13.41 -6.40
C ASN A 3 7.58 -12.63 -7.57
N ALA A 4 6.38 -12.09 -7.43
CA ALA A 4 5.78 -11.25 -8.46
C ALA A 4 6.56 -9.95 -8.65
N GLY A 5 7.04 -9.34 -7.56
CA GLY A 5 7.88 -8.14 -7.61
C GLY A 5 9.15 -8.36 -8.43
N ARG A 6 9.84 -9.48 -8.21
CA ARG A 6 11.03 -9.85 -8.99
C ARG A 6 10.72 -10.03 -10.49
N LEU A 7 9.65 -10.73 -10.81
CA LEU A 7 9.24 -10.93 -12.21
C LEU A 7 8.85 -9.63 -12.91
N VAL A 8 8.16 -8.73 -12.19
CA VAL A 8 7.81 -7.39 -12.68
C VAL A 8 9.08 -6.57 -12.95
N GLU A 9 10.06 -6.61 -12.05
CA GLU A 9 11.33 -5.91 -12.22
C GLU A 9 12.14 -6.45 -13.40
N GLU A 10 12.17 -7.77 -13.59
CA GLU A 10 12.83 -8.42 -14.72
C GLU A 10 12.20 -8.00 -16.07
N GLU A 11 10.87 -7.84 -16.14
CA GLU A 11 10.17 -7.48 -17.39
C GLU A 11 10.12 -5.98 -17.65
N TYR A 12 9.91 -5.15 -16.61
CA TYR A 12 9.62 -3.71 -16.75
C TYR A 12 10.69 -2.79 -16.17
N GLY A 13 11.73 -3.34 -15.58
CA GLY A 13 12.71 -2.58 -14.83
C GLY A 13 12.21 -2.11 -13.45
N SER A 14 13.06 -1.38 -12.74
CA SER A 14 12.73 -0.85 -11.41
C SER A 14 11.60 0.17 -11.43
N VAL A 15 10.76 0.17 -10.41
CA VAL A 15 9.55 1.01 -10.27
C VAL A 15 9.84 2.50 -10.45
N ASP A 16 10.99 2.99 -10.02
CA ASP A 16 11.39 4.39 -10.17
C ASP A 16 11.63 4.81 -11.63
N SER A 17 11.82 3.86 -12.53
CA SER A 17 11.96 4.09 -13.97
C SER A 17 10.61 4.18 -14.72
N TRP A 18 9.49 3.91 -14.05
CA TRP A 18 8.20 3.78 -14.73
C TRP A 18 7.50 5.10 -15.04
N GLY A 19 8.05 6.24 -14.63
CA GLY A 19 7.46 7.57 -14.88
C GLY A 19 6.12 7.78 -14.16
N LEU A 20 5.92 7.14 -13.00
CA LEU A 20 4.69 7.25 -12.24
C LEU A 20 4.59 8.62 -11.56
N ALA A 21 3.39 9.20 -11.54
CA ALA A 21 3.13 10.42 -10.81
C ALA A 21 3.13 10.18 -9.30
N ASN A 22 3.60 11.19 -8.54
CA ASN A 22 3.52 11.16 -7.10
C ASN A 22 2.06 11.27 -6.64
N SER A 23 1.58 10.31 -5.86
CA SER A 23 0.21 10.26 -5.34
C SER A 23 0.07 10.80 -3.91
N PHE A 24 1.06 11.57 -3.43
CA PHE A 24 1.05 12.10 -2.07
C PHE A 24 0.04 13.23 -1.92
N VAL A 25 -0.87 13.07 -0.96
CA VAL A 25 -1.90 14.01 -0.46
C VAL A 25 -2.74 14.72 -1.54
N GLU A 26 -3.97 14.24 -1.69
CA GLU A 26 -5.04 15.01 -2.32
C GLU A 26 -5.73 15.86 -1.24
N ASN A 27 -6.05 17.10 -1.59
CA ASN A 27 -6.92 17.97 -0.83
C ASN A 27 -7.94 18.59 -1.79
N ASP A 28 -8.92 19.32 -1.28
CA ASP A 28 -10.01 19.90 -2.08
C ASP A 28 -9.52 20.90 -3.15
N SER A 29 -8.28 21.39 -3.04
CA SER A 29 -7.65 22.27 -4.01
C SER A 29 -6.72 21.54 -5.00
N THR A 30 -6.63 20.21 -4.96
CA THR A 30 -5.78 19.46 -5.89
C THR A 30 -6.36 19.55 -7.31
N PRO A 31 -5.60 20.03 -8.32
CA PRO A 31 -6.07 20.09 -9.69
C PRO A 31 -6.48 18.73 -10.25
N GLN A 32 -7.57 18.69 -11.02
CA GLN A 32 -8.09 17.44 -11.59
C GLN A 32 -7.05 16.68 -12.41
N GLU A 33 -6.20 17.39 -13.15
CA GLU A 33 -5.10 16.79 -13.93
C GLU A 33 -4.13 15.97 -13.06
N GLN A 34 -3.85 16.44 -11.83
CA GLN A 34 -2.99 15.70 -10.90
C GLN A 34 -3.70 14.47 -10.37
N ILE A 35 -5.00 14.56 -10.10
CA ILE A 35 -5.80 13.42 -9.67
C ILE A 35 -5.81 12.35 -10.77
N ASP A 36 -6.04 12.74 -12.02
CA ASP A 36 -6.06 11.84 -13.16
C ASP A 36 -4.69 11.18 -13.40
N ALA A 37 -3.60 11.94 -13.27
CA ALA A 37 -2.24 11.42 -13.38
C ALA A 37 -1.92 10.36 -12.29
N LYS A 38 -2.40 10.58 -11.07
CA LYS A 38 -2.26 9.63 -9.96
C LYS A 38 -3.04 8.34 -10.20
N GLU A 39 -4.30 8.45 -10.61
CA GLU A 39 -5.13 7.28 -10.92
C GLU A 39 -4.53 6.46 -12.09
N LYS A 40 -4.06 7.13 -13.14
CA LYS A 40 -3.34 6.49 -14.24
C LYS A 40 -2.07 5.77 -13.78
N SER A 41 -1.33 6.35 -12.84
CA SER A 41 -0.12 5.74 -12.28
C SER A 41 -0.43 4.47 -11.49
N LYS A 42 -1.50 4.47 -10.70
CA LYS A 42 -2.00 3.28 -9.99
C LYS A 42 -2.43 2.19 -10.98
N GLU A 43 -3.12 2.58 -12.06
CA GLU A 43 -3.54 1.65 -13.11
C GLU A 43 -2.33 1.00 -13.81
N ILE A 44 -1.31 1.78 -14.18
CA ILE A 44 -0.05 1.28 -14.76
C ILE A 44 0.62 0.29 -13.80
N PHE A 45 0.74 0.67 -12.53
CA PHE A 45 1.35 -0.18 -11.50
C PHE A 45 0.65 -1.54 -11.42
N TRP A 46 -0.66 -1.55 -11.22
CA TRP A 46 -1.42 -2.78 -11.06
C TRP A 46 -1.53 -3.60 -12.34
N LYS A 47 -1.61 -2.96 -13.51
CA LYS A 47 -1.59 -3.65 -14.80
C LYS A 47 -0.30 -4.45 -15.02
N ARG A 48 0.85 -3.93 -14.55
CA ARG A 48 2.13 -4.65 -14.61
C ARG A 48 2.16 -5.82 -13.64
N TYR A 49 1.71 -5.60 -12.41
CA TYR A 49 1.64 -6.67 -11.41
C TYR A 49 0.62 -7.75 -11.75
N SER A 50 -0.52 -7.41 -12.34
CA SER A 50 -1.59 -8.36 -12.68
C SER A 50 -1.19 -9.43 -13.70
N LYS A 51 -0.09 -9.26 -14.41
CA LYS A 51 0.47 -10.31 -15.26
C LYS A 51 1.04 -11.50 -14.45
N PHE A 52 1.47 -11.26 -13.23
CA PHE A 52 2.16 -12.23 -12.38
C PHE A 52 1.34 -12.64 -11.15
N ILE A 53 0.25 -11.93 -10.89
CA ILE A 53 -0.69 -12.24 -9.81
C ILE A 53 -2.11 -12.07 -10.31
N HIS A 54 -2.99 -12.98 -9.91
CA HIS A 54 -4.40 -12.92 -10.30
C HIS A 54 -5.13 -11.87 -9.48
N LEU A 55 -5.35 -10.72 -10.10
CA LEU A 55 -6.08 -9.59 -9.54
C LEU A 55 -7.27 -9.22 -10.42
N THR A 56 -8.41 -9.00 -9.80
CA THR A 56 -9.60 -8.45 -10.45
C THR A 56 -9.78 -6.99 -10.03
N GLU A 57 -9.86 -6.09 -10.99
CA GLU A 57 -10.17 -4.69 -10.72
C GLU A 57 -11.66 -4.57 -10.35
N GLN A 58 -11.91 -3.85 -9.26
CA GLN A 58 -13.24 -3.49 -8.80
C GLN A 58 -13.45 -1.98 -8.91
N LYS A 59 -14.63 -1.57 -9.34
CA LYS A 59 -15.05 -0.17 -9.36
C LYS A 59 -15.99 0.10 -8.20
N GLY A 60 -15.76 1.16 -7.46
CA GLY A 60 -16.62 1.56 -6.36
C GLY A 60 -15.84 2.14 -5.18
N SER A 61 -16.57 2.73 -4.25
CA SER A 61 -16.01 3.26 -3.02
C SER A 61 -16.26 2.26 -1.89
N ASN A 62 -15.25 1.56 -1.46
CA ASN A 62 -15.31 0.87 -0.19
C ASN A 62 -14.74 1.80 0.89
N ILE A 63 -15.62 2.64 1.45
CA ILE A 63 -15.25 3.60 2.48
C ILE A 63 -15.57 2.98 3.85
N GLU A 64 -14.78 2.03 4.24
CA GLU A 64 -14.84 1.56 5.61
C GLU A 64 -13.77 2.28 6.44
N THR A 65 -14.13 2.57 7.66
CA THR A 65 -13.20 3.15 8.61
C THR A 65 -12.14 2.13 8.95
N ILE A 66 -10.88 2.49 8.72
CA ILE A 66 -9.72 1.73 9.18
C ILE A 66 -9.33 2.24 10.57
N TYR A 67 -8.97 1.33 11.44
CA TYR A 67 -8.50 1.62 12.79
C TYR A 67 -7.04 1.23 12.96
N GLY A 68 -6.36 1.86 13.90
CA GLY A 68 -5.08 1.37 14.40
C GLY A 68 -5.22 0.01 15.06
N MET A 69 -4.10 -0.59 15.45
CA MET A 69 -4.05 -1.92 16.09
C MET A 69 -4.87 -2.00 17.39
N ASP A 70 -5.13 -0.86 18.04
CA ASP A 70 -5.98 -0.70 19.21
C ASP A 70 -7.48 -0.85 18.93
N LYS A 71 -7.91 -0.84 17.66
CA LYS A 71 -9.31 -0.87 17.20
C LYS A 71 -10.16 0.34 17.63
N LYS A 72 -9.55 1.41 18.07
CA LYS A 72 -10.21 2.62 18.56
C LYS A 72 -9.79 3.87 17.80
N SER A 73 -8.49 4.03 17.60
CA SER A 73 -7.90 5.17 16.93
C SER A 73 -8.16 5.09 15.43
N LYS A 74 -8.99 5.99 14.91
CA LYS A 74 -9.33 6.01 13.47
C LYS A 74 -8.14 6.46 12.65
N LEU A 75 -7.78 5.67 11.66
CA LEU A 75 -6.89 6.10 10.60
C LEU A 75 -7.71 6.97 9.64
N SER A 76 -7.29 8.23 9.45
CA SER A 76 -7.92 9.10 8.47
C SER A 76 -7.59 8.56 7.07
N THR A 77 -8.50 7.86 6.48
CA THR A 77 -8.46 7.54 5.05
C THR A 77 -9.17 8.66 4.31
N ALA A 78 -8.48 9.76 4.12
CA ALA A 78 -8.94 10.75 3.18
C ALA A 78 -8.80 10.17 1.78
N GLY A 79 -9.89 9.86 1.13
CA GLY A 79 -9.92 9.46 -0.26
C GLY A 79 -10.85 8.29 -0.51
N GLN A 80 -11.88 8.55 -1.26
CA GLN A 80 -12.73 7.52 -1.84
C GLN A 80 -11.86 6.75 -2.84
N LEU A 81 -11.62 5.48 -2.56
CA LEU A 81 -10.96 4.62 -3.54
C LEU A 81 -11.93 4.44 -4.72
N LYS A 82 -11.67 5.15 -5.82
CA LYS A 82 -12.46 4.99 -7.05
C LYS A 82 -12.25 3.60 -7.67
N ARG A 83 -11.16 2.93 -7.34
CA ARG A 83 -10.78 1.59 -7.79
C ARG A 83 -10.00 0.87 -6.71
N PHE A 84 -10.23 -0.42 -6.58
CA PHE A 84 -9.46 -1.34 -5.74
C PHE A 84 -9.30 -2.68 -6.46
N TRP A 85 -8.41 -3.51 -5.98
CA TRP A 85 -8.12 -4.81 -6.59
C TRP A 85 -8.36 -5.91 -5.59
N THR A 86 -8.95 -7.01 -6.04
CA THR A 86 -9.20 -8.18 -5.21
C THR A 86 -8.48 -9.40 -5.77
N PHE A 87 -7.95 -10.22 -4.89
CA PHE A 87 -7.50 -11.56 -5.20
C PHE A 87 -8.68 -12.53 -5.23
N ASN A 88 -8.48 -13.70 -5.82
CA ASN A 88 -9.54 -14.72 -5.94
C ASN A 88 -10.02 -15.27 -4.58
N ASP A 89 -9.24 -15.14 -3.53
CA ASP A 89 -9.57 -15.54 -2.16
C ASP A 89 -10.35 -14.48 -1.37
N GLY A 90 -10.67 -13.34 -1.99
CA GLY A 90 -11.38 -12.24 -1.37
C GLY A 90 -10.48 -11.21 -0.68
N THR A 91 -9.18 -11.47 -0.59
CA THR A 91 -8.19 -10.49 -0.12
C THR A 91 -8.24 -9.24 -1.00
N THR A 92 -8.25 -8.06 -0.39
CA THR A 92 -8.43 -6.80 -1.10
C THR A 92 -7.22 -5.89 -0.94
N VAL A 93 -6.74 -5.31 -2.04
CA VAL A 93 -5.79 -4.19 -2.01
C VAL A 93 -6.58 -2.91 -1.79
N ARG A 94 -6.47 -2.32 -0.60
CA ARG A 94 -7.26 -1.14 -0.22
C ARG A 94 -6.65 0.17 -0.65
N THR A 95 -5.35 0.32 -0.45
CA THR A 95 -4.66 1.56 -0.80
C THR A 95 -3.39 1.27 -1.57
N THR A 96 -3.03 2.17 -2.45
CA THR A 96 -1.76 2.18 -3.15
C THR A 96 -1.30 3.62 -3.25
N TRP A 97 -0.24 3.94 -2.52
CA TRP A 97 0.36 5.27 -2.52
C TRP A 97 1.70 5.20 -3.22
N LEU A 98 1.83 5.91 -4.32
CA LEU A 98 3.04 5.95 -5.11
C LEU A 98 3.78 7.26 -4.84
N GLN A 99 5.06 7.18 -4.53
CA GLN A 99 5.95 8.32 -4.32
C GLN A 99 7.04 8.39 -5.39
N ALA A 100 6.83 7.70 -6.49
CA ALA A 100 7.75 7.71 -7.61
C ALA A 100 7.77 9.13 -8.23
N SER A 101 8.80 9.88 -7.97
CA SER A 101 9.16 11.04 -8.80
C SER A 101 9.99 10.55 -9.98
N SER A 102 10.00 11.32 -11.06
CA SER A 102 10.63 10.96 -12.33
C SER A 102 12.12 10.61 -12.27
N THR A 103 12.75 10.66 -11.12
CA THR A 103 14.19 10.43 -10.96
C THR A 103 14.60 9.58 -9.77
N ASN A 104 13.78 9.47 -8.73
CA ASN A 104 14.13 8.67 -7.55
C ASN A 104 12.93 8.39 -6.67
N CYS A 105 12.71 7.15 -6.30
CA CYS A 105 12.02 6.85 -5.05
C CYS A 105 12.72 7.59 -3.90
N SER A 106 11.99 7.99 -2.87
CA SER A 106 12.51 8.82 -1.77
C SER A 106 13.93 8.40 -1.32
N ASN A 107 14.65 9.27 -0.63
CA ASN A 107 16.01 9.03 -0.11
C ASN A 107 16.19 7.71 0.66
N ASN A 108 15.10 7.06 1.06
CA ASN A 108 15.10 5.77 1.74
C ASN A 108 14.83 4.57 0.78
N ASN A 109 14.91 4.75 -0.52
CA ASN A 109 14.53 3.76 -1.55
C ASN A 109 13.04 3.36 -1.53
N SER A 110 12.20 4.07 -0.79
CA SER A 110 10.76 3.85 -0.74
C SER A 110 10.08 4.55 -1.92
N CYS A 111 9.38 3.78 -2.73
CA CYS A 111 8.63 4.25 -3.89
C CYS A 111 7.13 4.41 -3.58
N GLY A 112 6.75 4.10 -2.34
CA GLY A 112 5.38 4.17 -1.89
C GLY A 112 5.01 3.05 -0.95
N ASP A 113 3.73 2.93 -0.70
CA ASP A 113 3.16 1.83 0.07
C ASP A 113 1.81 1.36 -0.49
N LEU A 114 1.44 0.16 -0.10
CA LEU A 114 0.12 -0.39 -0.35
C LEU A 114 -0.40 -1.09 0.90
N SER A 115 -1.71 -1.18 1.04
CA SER A 115 -2.33 -1.97 2.10
C SER A 115 -3.19 -3.09 1.54
N ILE A 116 -3.13 -4.23 2.20
CA ILE A 116 -3.89 -5.43 1.90
C ILE A 116 -4.80 -5.73 3.10
N ASP A 117 -6.06 -5.95 2.81
CA ASP A 117 -7.07 -6.39 3.76
C ASP A 117 -7.38 -7.86 3.48
N LEU A 118 -7.20 -8.72 4.46
CA LEU A 118 -7.32 -10.16 4.31
C LEU A 118 -8.77 -10.65 4.18
N ASN A 119 -9.72 -9.90 4.70
CA ASN A 119 -11.12 -10.32 4.80
C ASN A 119 -12.12 -9.29 4.22
N GLY A 120 -11.62 -8.30 3.50
CA GLY A 120 -12.43 -7.28 2.83
C GLY A 120 -13.23 -6.43 3.81
N SER A 121 -14.56 -6.36 3.60
CA SER A 121 -15.45 -5.56 4.46
C SER A 121 -15.74 -6.17 5.83
N ASN A 122 -15.30 -7.39 6.08
CA ASN A 122 -15.47 -8.02 7.38
C ASN A 122 -14.45 -7.46 8.38
N GLY A 123 -14.94 -6.92 9.48
CA GLY A 123 -14.06 -6.32 10.51
C GLY A 123 -13.08 -7.32 11.14
N PRO A 124 -12.11 -6.79 11.88
CA PRO A 124 -12.12 -5.48 12.56
C PRO A 124 -11.62 -4.26 11.76
N ASN A 125 -11.17 -4.43 10.53
CA ASN A 125 -10.57 -3.36 9.70
C ASN A 125 -9.46 -2.58 10.45
N ALA A 126 -8.54 -3.32 11.05
CA ALA A 126 -7.53 -2.76 11.93
C ALA A 126 -6.11 -3.09 11.45
N VAL A 127 -5.27 -2.06 11.42
CA VAL A 127 -3.87 -2.17 11.00
C VAL A 127 -3.11 -3.15 11.90
N GLY A 128 -2.34 -4.06 11.29
CA GLY A 128 -1.59 -5.09 12.00
C GLY A 128 -2.44 -6.25 12.53
N ARG A 129 -3.71 -6.33 12.15
CA ARG A 129 -4.64 -7.43 12.50
C ARG A 129 -5.19 -8.12 11.26
N ASP A 130 -5.93 -7.43 10.43
CA ASP A 130 -6.49 -7.86 9.14
C ASP A 130 -6.08 -6.94 7.99
N ILE A 131 -5.59 -5.73 8.29
CA ILE A 131 -5.02 -4.82 7.32
C ILE A 131 -3.50 -4.74 7.51
N PHE A 132 -2.77 -5.11 6.46
CA PHE A 132 -1.31 -5.17 6.45
C PHE A 132 -0.72 -4.25 5.40
N PHE A 133 0.33 -3.53 5.78
CA PHE A 133 1.01 -2.59 4.92
C PHE A 133 2.30 -3.17 4.33
N PHE A 134 2.53 -2.85 3.08
CA PHE A 134 3.71 -3.23 2.33
C PHE A 134 4.37 -1.99 1.77
N GLU A 135 5.67 -1.95 1.82
CA GLU A 135 6.49 -0.93 1.22
C GLU A 135 6.79 -1.29 -0.23
N ILE A 136 6.52 -0.37 -1.15
CA ILE A 136 6.96 -0.45 -2.55
C ILE A 136 8.38 0.11 -2.59
N THR A 137 9.34 -0.72 -2.94
CA THR A 137 10.75 -0.33 -3.03
C THR A 137 11.23 -0.44 -4.48
N LYS A 138 12.42 0.08 -4.78
CA LYS A 138 13.06 -0.11 -6.08
C LYS A 138 13.17 -1.58 -6.47
N ASN A 139 13.38 -2.45 -5.49
CA ASN A 139 13.61 -3.88 -5.67
C ASN A 139 12.36 -4.72 -5.33
N GLY A 140 11.17 -4.19 -5.60
CA GLY A 140 9.91 -4.88 -5.40
C GLY A 140 9.18 -4.51 -4.10
N ILE A 141 8.15 -5.29 -3.78
CA ILE A 141 7.26 -5.07 -2.65
C ILE A 141 7.75 -5.87 -1.44
N LYS A 142 7.93 -5.19 -0.31
CA LYS A 142 8.37 -5.79 0.96
C LYS A 142 7.34 -5.57 2.07
N PRO A 143 7.14 -6.55 2.98
CA PRO A 143 6.25 -6.35 4.12
C PRO A 143 6.80 -5.25 5.03
N MET A 144 5.96 -4.28 5.41
CA MET A 144 6.39 -3.15 6.23
C MET A 144 6.88 -3.63 7.60
N GLY A 145 7.90 -2.97 8.14
CA GLY A 145 8.59 -3.41 9.36
C GLY A 145 9.69 -4.47 9.14
N TYR A 146 10.08 -4.75 7.89
CA TYR A 146 11.18 -5.67 7.63
C TYR A 146 12.51 -5.16 8.22
N LYS A 147 13.40 -6.08 8.55
CA LYS A 147 14.70 -5.76 9.17
C LYS A 147 15.52 -4.82 8.28
N GLY A 148 15.92 -3.69 8.85
CA GLY A 148 16.74 -2.68 8.16
C GLY A 148 15.94 -1.61 7.42
N THR A 149 14.59 -1.68 7.40
CA THR A 149 13.80 -0.57 6.88
C THR A 149 13.96 0.68 7.74
N LYS A 150 14.01 1.84 7.07
CA LYS A 150 13.93 3.16 7.73
C LYS A 150 12.50 3.72 7.71
N VAL A 151 11.61 3.06 6.98
CA VAL A 151 10.21 3.46 6.83
C VAL A 151 9.37 2.58 7.75
N ARG A 152 8.83 3.17 8.81
CA ARG A 152 7.95 2.51 9.79
C ARG A 152 8.53 1.18 10.32
N PRO A 153 9.72 1.20 10.96
CA PRO A 153 10.35 0.00 11.50
C PRO A 153 9.49 -0.65 12.59
N PHE A 154 9.62 -1.97 12.72
CA PHE A 154 8.84 -2.78 13.66
C PHE A 154 8.84 -2.22 15.10
N GLU A 155 10.00 -1.84 15.60
CA GLU A 155 10.20 -1.40 17.00
C GLU A 155 9.42 -0.13 17.36
N GLN A 156 9.05 0.67 16.35
CA GLN A 156 8.35 1.95 16.55
C GLN A 156 6.88 1.90 16.11
N TRP A 157 6.54 0.98 15.20
CA TRP A 157 5.24 0.97 14.54
C TRP A 157 4.46 -0.33 14.72
N CYS A 158 4.94 -1.23 15.62
CA CYS A 158 4.25 -2.45 16.01
C CYS A 158 4.36 -2.66 17.52
N ILE A 159 3.75 -1.78 18.32
CA ILE A 159 3.87 -1.81 19.78
C ILE A 159 2.54 -2.29 20.38
N ARG A 160 2.58 -3.47 21.01
CA ARG A 160 1.40 -4.05 21.66
C ARG A 160 0.92 -3.16 22.79
N GLY A 161 -0.37 -2.84 22.80
CA GLY A 161 -1.02 -2.03 23.83
C GLY A 161 -0.86 -0.52 23.65
N GLN A 162 -0.08 -0.04 22.69
CA GLN A 162 0.00 1.38 22.37
C GLN A 162 -1.21 1.83 21.55
N GLU A 163 -1.85 2.92 21.97
CA GLU A 163 -2.89 3.59 21.20
C GLU A 163 -2.30 4.42 20.07
N GLY A 164 -3.05 4.55 18.98
CA GLY A 164 -2.69 5.39 17.84
C GLY A 164 -3.09 4.80 16.50
N ALA A 165 -3.59 5.65 15.61
CA ALA A 165 -4.12 5.26 14.30
C ALA A 165 -3.08 4.57 13.40
N TYR A 166 -1.81 4.93 13.53
CA TYR A 166 -0.71 4.40 12.72
C TYR A 166 0.03 3.22 13.37
N ASN A 167 -0.28 2.89 14.63
CA ASN A 167 0.31 1.72 15.27
C ASN A 167 -0.22 0.44 14.61
N GLY A 168 0.67 -0.45 14.27
CA GLY A 168 0.37 -1.66 13.50
C GLY A 168 0.98 -1.66 12.08
N TYR A 169 1.37 -0.50 11.54
CA TYR A 169 1.97 -0.42 10.20
C TYR A 169 3.23 -1.29 10.07
N GLY A 170 4.09 -1.30 11.08
CA GLY A 170 5.31 -2.10 11.11
C GLY A 170 5.12 -3.58 11.45
N CYS A 171 3.90 -4.04 11.69
CA CYS A 171 3.65 -5.42 12.11
C CYS A 171 3.72 -6.45 10.99
N THR A 172 3.60 -6.04 9.73
CA THR A 172 3.42 -6.93 8.58
C THR A 172 4.57 -7.94 8.45
N ALA A 173 5.81 -7.48 8.54
CA ALA A 173 6.97 -8.35 8.43
C ALA A 173 7.03 -9.39 9.57
N TRP A 174 6.65 -8.98 10.79
CA TRP A 174 6.60 -9.92 11.90
C TRP A 174 5.56 -11.00 11.70
N VAL A 175 4.36 -10.65 11.19
CA VAL A 175 3.28 -11.62 10.95
C VAL A 175 3.64 -12.61 9.84
N ILE A 176 4.37 -12.17 8.81
CA ILE A 176 4.72 -13.02 7.67
C ILE A 176 5.89 -13.96 7.97
N TYR A 177 6.87 -13.51 8.78
CA TYR A 177 8.12 -14.24 8.99
C TYR A 177 8.22 -14.98 10.33
N ASN A 178 7.22 -14.90 11.21
CA ASN A 178 7.14 -15.62 12.48
C ASN A 178 5.86 -16.43 12.60
#